data_43d7fb364e385981a62cbf9e837d6397
#
_entry.id   43d7fb364e385981a62cbf9e837d6397
#
_cell.length_a   1.000
_cell.length_b   1.000
_cell.length_c   1.000
_cell.angle_alpha   90.00
_cell.angle_beta   90.00
_cell.angle_gamma   90.00
#
_symmetry.space_group_name_H-M   'P 1'
#
loop_
_entity.id
_entity.type
_entity.pdbx_description
1 polymer ?
#
loop_
_entity_poly.entity_id
_entity_poly.type
_entity_poly.pdbx_seq_one_letter_code
_entity_poly.pdbx_strand_id
1 'polypeptide(L)'
;MKIPTILSIAASALVLTSAGLAASEEDLAAKGYRWVNVDGPYGCPSKDDLRQITKHRTDEMELRMVEQVRAYYLIPGGIVRLVQQDAASGMSQIHSAEIGTDLWTLTKFLSRRPIKDTYGEIETPETSGLIRTETIGEHASVVSQGE
;
A
#
# COMPACT_ATOMS: atom_id res chain seq x y z
N MET A 1 20.94 -14.86 -70.01
CA MET A 1 20.60 -15.33 -68.65
C MET A 1 19.94 -14.20 -67.89
N LYS A 2 18.66 -14.31 -67.66
CA LYS A 2 17.91 -13.30 -66.85
C LYS A 2 17.73 -13.80 -65.41
N ILE A 3 18.23 -13.07 -64.47
CA ILE A 3 18.09 -13.37 -63.06
C ILE A 3 16.84 -12.61 -62.57
N PRO A 4 15.82 -13.25 -61.99
CA PRO A 4 14.71 -12.51 -61.38
C PRO A 4 15.08 -12.00 -60.00
N THR A 5 14.95 -10.71 -59.85
CA THR A 5 15.09 -10.01 -58.55
C THR A 5 13.86 -10.33 -57.71
N ILE A 6 14.06 -11.03 -56.57
CA ILE A 6 13.02 -11.28 -55.60
C ILE A 6 12.96 -10.07 -54.66
N LEU A 7 11.86 -9.35 -54.75
CA LEU A 7 11.55 -8.22 -53.86
C LEU A 7 10.97 -8.79 -52.57
N SER A 8 11.76 -8.83 -51.48
CA SER A 8 11.29 -9.17 -50.14
C SER A 8 10.60 -7.96 -49.52
N ILE A 9 9.30 -8.05 -49.41
CA ILE A 9 8.51 -7.09 -48.60
C ILE A 9 8.57 -7.55 -47.17
N ALA A 10 9.36 -6.85 -46.34
CA ALA A 10 9.33 -7.03 -44.88
C ALA A 10 8.12 -6.29 -44.32
N ALA A 11 7.10 -7.01 -43.94
CA ALA A 11 5.99 -6.48 -43.18
C ALA A 11 6.41 -6.31 -41.74
N SER A 12 6.75 -5.08 -41.34
CA SER A 12 6.98 -4.72 -39.95
C SER A 12 5.63 -4.62 -39.23
N ALA A 13 5.28 -5.64 -38.46
CA ALA A 13 4.16 -5.59 -37.54
C ALA A 13 4.53 -4.70 -36.37
N LEU A 14 3.99 -3.48 -36.30
CA LEU A 14 4.02 -2.64 -35.11
C LEU A 14 3.10 -3.31 -34.06
N VAL A 15 3.70 -4.00 -33.13
CA VAL A 15 3.02 -4.40 -31.89
C VAL A 15 2.94 -3.17 -30.99
N LEU A 16 1.81 -2.50 -31.03
CA LEU A 16 1.46 -1.50 -30.01
C LEU A 16 1.18 -2.22 -28.70
N THR A 17 2.23 -2.44 -27.91
CA THR A 17 2.06 -2.78 -26.51
C THR A 17 1.56 -1.54 -25.81
N SER A 18 0.27 -1.49 -25.51
CA SER A 18 -0.29 -0.56 -24.54
C SER A 18 0.28 -0.93 -23.18
N ALA A 19 1.40 -0.31 -22.81
CA ALA A 19 1.89 -0.32 -21.46
C ALA A 19 0.87 0.44 -20.62
N GLY A 20 -0.07 -0.28 -20.01
CA GLY A 20 -0.92 0.27 -18.96
C GLY A 20 0.01 0.82 -17.88
N LEU A 21 -0.17 2.09 -17.52
CA LEU A 21 0.54 2.79 -16.44
C LEU A 21 0.09 2.24 -15.07
N ALA A 22 0.32 0.96 -14.81
CA ALA A 22 0.36 0.47 -13.45
C ALA A 22 1.70 0.95 -12.88
N ALA A 23 1.66 1.79 -11.81
CA ALA A 23 2.86 2.14 -11.07
C ALA A 23 3.57 0.84 -10.69
N SER A 24 4.85 0.70 -11.03
CA SER A 24 5.60 -0.50 -10.67
C SER A 24 5.68 -0.62 -9.15
N GLU A 25 5.81 -1.83 -8.63
CA GLU A 25 5.93 -2.11 -7.20
C GLU A 25 7.08 -1.30 -6.56
N GLU A 26 8.16 -1.12 -7.29
CA GLU A 26 9.30 -0.30 -6.87
C GLU A 26 8.92 1.18 -6.76
N ASP A 27 8.07 1.69 -7.65
CA ASP A 27 7.60 3.07 -7.62
C ASP A 27 6.72 3.33 -6.38
N LEU A 28 5.87 2.39 -5.99
CA LEU A 28 5.05 2.49 -4.78
C LEU A 28 5.92 2.52 -3.52
N ALA A 29 6.94 1.67 -3.44
CA ALA A 29 7.87 1.69 -2.32
C ALA A 29 8.69 3.00 -2.26
N ALA A 30 9.08 3.56 -3.41
CA ALA A 30 9.75 4.86 -3.49
C ALA A 30 8.84 6.02 -3.05
N LYS A 31 7.53 5.91 -3.27
CA LYS A 31 6.52 6.87 -2.79
C LYS A 31 6.18 6.72 -1.30
N GLY A 32 6.81 5.80 -0.60
CA GLY A 32 6.61 5.60 0.83
C GLY A 32 5.56 4.55 1.19
N TYR A 33 5.05 3.78 0.25
CA TYR A 33 4.15 2.68 0.55
C TYR A 33 4.92 1.44 1.01
N ARG A 34 4.32 0.69 1.92
CA ARG A 34 4.84 -0.55 2.49
C ARG A 34 3.71 -1.54 2.64
N TRP A 35 4.04 -2.81 2.58
CA TRP A 35 3.09 -3.91 2.85
C TRP A 35 3.42 -4.54 4.18
N VAL A 36 2.39 -4.82 4.95
CA VAL A 36 2.53 -5.45 6.26
C VAL A 36 2.84 -6.93 6.08
N ASN A 37 3.92 -7.41 6.70
CA ASN A 37 4.28 -8.82 6.60
C ASN A 37 3.43 -9.71 7.52
N VAL A 38 3.57 -11.04 7.40
CA VAL A 38 2.66 -12.03 7.99
C VAL A 38 3.02 -12.50 9.42
N ASP A 39 4.03 -11.93 10.05
CA ASP A 39 4.53 -12.42 11.33
C ASP A 39 3.89 -11.74 12.57
N GLY A 40 2.55 -11.75 12.63
CA GLY A 40 1.79 -11.22 13.76
C GLY A 40 2.05 -9.72 13.99
N PRO A 41 1.85 -8.89 12.98
CA PRO A 41 2.19 -7.50 13.02
C PRO A 41 1.23 -6.70 13.91
N TYR A 42 1.78 -5.73 14.61
CA TYR A 42 1.02 -4.82 15.46
C TYR A 42 1.59 -3.40 15.37
N GLY A 43 0.79 -2.44 15.75
CA GLY A 43 1.17 -1.04 15.84
C GLY A 43 0.54 -0.39 17.06
N CYS A 44 1.19 0.67 17.56
CA CYS A 44 0.75 1.41 18.73
C CYS A 44 0.75 2.91 18.45
N PRO A 45 -0.18 3.69 19.03
CA PRO A 45 -0.19 5.14 18.89
C PRO A 45 1.08 5.80 19.44
N SER A 46 1.75 5.18 20.42
CA SER A 46 2.99 5.68 21.00
C SER A 46 4.16 4.72 20.86
N LYS A 47 5.38 5.26 20.77
CA LYS A 47 6.60 4.45 20.78
C LYS A 47 6.79 3.68 22.10
N ASP A 48 6.35 4.25 23.21
CA ASP A 48 6.52 3.62 24.53
C ASP A 48 5.64 2.39 24.66
N ASP A 49 4.40 2.44 24.17
CA ASP A 49 3.53 1.28 24.11
C ASP A 49 4.10 0.20 23.17
N LEU A 50 4.67 0.62 22.05
CA LEU A 50 5.33 -0.32 21.13
C LEU A 50 6.53 -1.00 21.78
N ARG A 51 7.36 -0.25 22.52
CA ARG A 51 8.49 -0.83 23.27
C ARG A 51 8.00 -1.80 24.33
N GLN A 52 6.94 -1.46 25.05
CA GLN A 52 6.38 -2.27 26.10
C GLN A 52 5.88 -3.61 25.57
N ILE A 53 5.06 -3.61 24.51
CA ILE A 53 4.54 -4.84 23.91
C ILE A 53 5.66 -5.69 23.27
N THR A 54 6.66 -5.04 22.71
CA THR A 54 7.79 -5.76 22.08
C THR A 54 8.67 -6.46 23.11
N LYS A 55 8.90 -5.86 24.28
CA LYS A 55 9.75 -6.41 25.33
C LYS A 55 9.07 -7.48 26.17
N HIS A 56 7.79 -7.33 26.44
CA HIS A 56 7.06 -8.11 27.42
C HIS A 56 5.78 -8.73 26.84
N ARG A 57 5.87 -9.21 25.60
CA ARG A 57 4.73 -9.78 24.92
C ARG A 57 4.24 -11.04 25.60
N THR A 58 3.12 -10.92 26.29
CA THR A 58 2.29 -12.02 26.76
C THR A 58 0.90 -11.86 26.16
N ASP A 59 0.19 -12.95 25.94
CA ASP A 59 -1.16 -12.92 25.36
C ASP A 59 -2.11 -12.03 26.19
N GLU A 60 -2.01 -12.12 27.52
CA GLU A 60 -2.82 -11.30 28.43
C GLU A 60 -2.51 -9.79 28.31
N MET A 61 -1.24 -9.45 28.21
CA MET A 61 -0.83 -8.05 28.05
C MET A 61 -1.23 -7.50 26.71
N GLU A 62 -1.03 -8.27 25.65
CA GLU A 62 -1.42 -7.91 24.29
C GLU A 62 -2.92 -7.65 24.19
N LEU A 63 -3.74 -8.57 24.72
CA LEU A 63 -5.19 -8.41 24.77
C LEU A 63 -5.59 -7.14 25.53
N ARG A 64 -5.01 -6.91 26.70
CA ARG A 64 -5.27 -5.71 27.51
C ARG A 64 -4.91 -4.43 26.77
N MET A 65 -3.79 -4.38 26.06
CA MET A 65 -3.39 -3.21 25.29
C MET A 65 -4.33 -2.94 24.12
N VAL A 66 -4.80 -4.00 23.45
CA VAL A 66 -5.79 -3.87 22.37
C VAL A 66 -7.13 -3.38 22.91
N GLU A 67 -7.62 -3.93 24.03
CA GLU A 67 -8.86 -3.46 24.68
C GLU A 67 -8.80 -2.00 25.12
N GLN A 68 -7.62 -1.53 25.53
CA GLN A 68 -7.37 -0.13 25.92
C GLN A 68 -7.07 0.80 24.73
N VAL A 69 -7.13 0.29 23.50
CA VAL A 69 -6.81 1.03 22.26
C VAL A 69 -5.37 1.58 22.26
N ARG A 70 -4.46 0.89 22.94
CA ARG A 70 -3.02 1.17 23.00
C ARG A 70 -2.20 0.33 22.03
N ALA A 71 -2.79 -0.70 21.47
CA ALA A 71 -2.24 -1.52 20.41
C ALA A 71 -3.31 -1.88 19.40
N TYR A 72 -2.91 -2.06 18.17
CA TYR A 72 -3.74 -2.49 17.06
C TYR A 72 -3.06 -3.64 16.33
N TYR A 73 -3.84 -4.64 15.96
CA TYR A 73 -3.36 -5.64 15.01
C TYR A 73 -3.35 -5.04 13.61
N LEU A 74 -2.25 -5.22 12.93
CA LEU A 74 -2.14 -4.86 11.51
C LEU A 74 -2.54 -6.07 10.67
N ILE A 75 -3.14 -5.82 9.52
CA ILE A 75 -3.58 -6.89 8.62
C ILE A 75 -2.41 -7.33 7.75
N PRO A 76 -2.02 -8.61 7.79
CA PRO A 76 -1.01 -9.14 6.88
C PRO A 76 -1.39 -8.92 5.41
N GLY A 77 -0.46 -8.42 4.62
CA GLY A 77 -0.70 -8.03 3.24
C GLY A 77 -1.31 -6.65 3.05
N GLY A 78 -1.81 -6.02 4.12
CA GLY A 78 -2.35 -4.65 4.07
C GLY A 78 -1.27 -3.63 3.70
N ILE A 79 -1.63 -2.66 2.85
CA ILE A 79 -0.74 -1.57 2.47
C ILE A 79 -0.88 -0.40 3.43
N VAL A 80 0.23 0.21 3.79
CA VAL A 80 0.32 1.38 4.66
C VAL A 80 1.23 2.42 4.04
N ARG A 81 1.04 3.67 4.44
CA ARG A 81 1.93 4.76 4.05
C ARG A 81 2.92 5.04 5.17
N LEU A 82 4.21 5.04 4.85
CA LEU A 82 5.27 5.43 5.75
C LEU A 82 5.18 6.95 6.00
N VAL A 83 5.09 7.35 7.26
CA VAL A 83 5.10 8.75 7.69
C VAL A 83 6.52 9.18 8.03
N GLN A 84 7.19 8.41 8.87
CA GLN A 84 8.60 8.60 9.21
C GLN A 84 9.23 7.29 9.68
N GLN A 85 10.54 7.24 9.61
CA GLN A 85 11.31 6.08 10.03
C GLN A 85 12.38 6.51 11.02
N ASP A 86 12.43 5.83 12.16
CA ASP A 86 13.49 5.96 13.15
C ASP A 86 14.41 4.74 13.06
N ALA A 87 15.47 4.88 12.28
CA ALA A 87 16.42 3.79 12.06
C ALA A 87 17.15 3.37 13.34
N ALA A 88 17.38 4.29 14.28
CA ALA A 88 18.07 4.01 15.53
C ALA A 88 17.26 3.07 16.44
N SER A 89 15.94 3.22 16.49
CA SER A 89 15.05 2.37 17.27
C SER A 89 14.51 1.16 16.51
N GLY A 90 14.65 1.12 15.19
CA GLY A 90 14.02 0.10 14.34
C GLY A 90 12.51 0.24 14.26
N MET A 91 11.98 1.43 14.48
CA MET A 91 10.57 1.74 14.47
C MET A 91 10.22 2.63 13.28
N SER A 92 9.02 2.46 12.76
CA SER A 92 8.46 3.29 11.70
C SER A 92 7.08 3.77 12.10
N GLN A 93 6.79 5.04 11.82
CA GLN A 93 5.43 5.55 11.92
C GLN A 93 4.75 5.38 10.58
N ILE A 94 3.56 4.81 10.61
CA ILE A 94 2.77 4.48 9.43
C ILE A 94 1.37 5.05 9.55
N HIS A 95 0.75 5.32 8.41
CA HIS A 95 -0.67 5.61 8.30
C HIS A 95 -1.39 4.42 7.68
N SER A 96 -2.40 3.91 8.37
CA SER A 96 -3.29 2.88 7.89
C SER A 96 -4.67 3.51 7.62
N ALA A 97 -5.17 3.36 6.40
CA ALA A 97 -6.50 3.86 6.05
C ALA A 97 -7.61 3.13 6.81
N GLU A 98 -7.41 1.85 7.09
CA GLU A 98 -8.37 1.02 7.81
C GLU A 98 -8.52 1.45 9.27
N ILE A 99 -7.40 1.75 9.94
CA ILE A 99 -7.41 2.19 11.34
C ILE A 99 -7.70 3.70 11.43
N GLY A 100 -7.34 4.45 10.39
CA GLY A 100 -7.62 5.88 10.28
C GLY A 100 -6.75 6.77 11.16
N THR A 101 -5.64 6.24 11.71
CA THR A 101 -4.70 6.98 12.54
C THR A 101 -3.26 6.56 12.25
N ASP A 102 -2.32 7.38 12.68
CA ASP A 102 -0.90 7.06 12.59
C ASP A 102 -0.48 6.16 13.75
N LEU A 103 0.30 5.14 13.43
CA LEU A 103 0.78 4.16 14.38
C LEU A 103 2.29 3.99 14.26
N TRP A 104 2.93 3.72 15.38
CA TRP A 104 4.30 3.21 15.42
C TRP A 104 4.29 1.69 15.33
N THR A 105 5.09 1.15 14.44
CA THR A 105 5.29 -0.29 14.28
C THR A 105 6.77 -0.62 14.14
N LEU A 106 7.11 -1.89 14.23
CA LEU A 106 8.48 -2.31 13.98
C LEU A 106 8.76 -2.29 12.48
N THR A 107 9.86 -1.66 12.07
CA THR A 107 10.25 -1.56 10.66
C THR A 107 10.35 -2.94 10.01
N LYS A 108 10.74 -3.99 10.75
CA LYS A 108 10.80 -5.36 10.28
C LYS A 108 9.45 -5.97 9.89
N PHE A 109 8.33 -5.37 10.33
CA PHE A 109 6.98 -5.81 9.94
C PHE A 109 6.55 -5.25 8.58
N LEU A 110 7.36 -4.38 8.00
CA LEU A 110 7.05 -3.70 6.75
C LEU A 110 7.92 -4.24 5.61
N SER A 111 7.29 -4.53 4.49
CA SER A 111 7.95 -4.96 3.27
C SER A 111 7.91 -3.86 2.21
N ARG A 112 9.00 -3.69 1.48
CA ARG A 112 9.05 -2.85 0.27
C ARG A 112 8.44 -3.55 -0.95
N ARG A 113 8.29 -4.86 -0.87
CA ARG A 113 7.67 -5.68 -1.93
C ARG A 113 6.25 -6.02 -1.53
N PRO A 114 5.32 -6.06 -2.49
CA PRO A 114 3.97 -6.51 -2.24
C PRO A 114 3.91 -7.87 -1.58
N ILE A 115 2.99 -8.00 -0.64
CA ILE A 115 2.67 -9.26 0.01
C ILE A 115 1.19 -9.53 -0.28
N LYS A 116 0.90 -10.75 -0.70
CA LYS A 116 -0.49 -11.19 -0.88
C LYS A 116 -1.19 -11.27 0.46
N ASP A 117 -2.41 -10.79 0.49
CA ASP A 117 -3.30 -10.94 1.64
C ASP A 117 -3.79 -12.40 1.80
N THR A 118 -4.66 -12.62 2.76
CA THR A 118 -5.26 -13.95 3.02
C THR A 118 -6.13 -14.47 1.88
N TYR A 119 -6.55 -13.61 0.97
CA TYR A 119 -7.34 -13.96 -0.22
C TYR A 119 -6.46 -14.16 -1.46
N GLY A 120 -5.15 -13.97 -1.33
CA GLY A 120 -4.20 -14.10 -2.44
C GLY A 120 -4.10 -12.87 -3.33
N GLU A 121 -4.64 -11.74 -2.91
CA GLU A 121 -4.62 -10.48 -3.62
C GLU A 121 -3.53 -9.54 -3.10
N ILE A 122 -3.07 -8.64 -3.97
CA ILE A 122 -2.13 -7.58 -3.61
C ILE A 122 -2.92 -6.29 -3.45
N GLU A 123 -2.86 -5.72 -2.27
CA GLU A 123 -3.49 -4.45 -1.97
C GLU A 123 -2.70 -3.28 -2.57
N THR A 124 -3.41 -2.31 -3.13
CA THR A 124 -2.85 -1.08 -3.70
C THR A 124 -3.33 0.15 -2.91
N PRO A 125 -2.70 1.33 -3.05
CA PRO A 125 -3.15 2.53 -2.37
C PRO A 125 -4.60 2.91 -2.68
N GLU A 126 -5.08 2.60 -3.87
CA GLU A 126 -6.45 2.86 -4.32
C GLU A 126 -7.43 1.89 -3.66
N THR A 127 -7.11 0.59 -3.65
CA THR A 127 -8.00 -0.45 -3.07
C THR A 127 -8.07 -0.36 -1.55
N SER A 128 -7.00 0.11 -0.89
CA SER A 128 -6.95 0.29 0.56
C SER A 128 -7.65 1.54 1.08
N GLY A 129 -7.97 2.49 0.19
CA GLY A 129 -8.51 3.80 0.57
C GLY A 129 -7.46 4.80 1.06
N LEU A 130 -6.16 4.51 0.92
CA LEU A 130 -5.07 5.46 1.20
C LEU A 130 -5.08 6.65 0.23
N ILE A 131 -5.54 6.42 -1.00
CA ILE A 131 -5.83 7.45 -1.98
C ILE A 131 -7.33 7.42 -2.23
N ARG A 132 -8.02 8.51 -1.88
CA ARG A 132 -9.39 8.71 -2.36
C ARG A 132 -9.30 9.08 -3.82
N THR A 133 -9.80 8.24 -4.68
CA THR A 133 -10.16 8.64 -6.03
C THR A 133 -11.38 9.54 -5.86
N GLU A 134 -11.17 10.85 -5.84
CA GLU A 134 -12.29 11.78 -5.98
C GLU A 134 -12.87 11.53 -7.36
N THR A 135 -13.94 10.77 -7.40
CA THR A 135 -14.83 10.78 -8.55
C THR A 135 -15.34 12.20 -8.61
N ILE A 136 -14.83 13.00 -9.52
CA ILE A 136 -15.40 14.30 -9.88
C ILE A 136 -16.78 13.96 -10.37
N GLY A 137 -17.74 13.97 -9.43
CA GLY A 137 -19.15 13.97 -9.74
C GLY A 137 -19.42 15.27 -10.48
N GLU A 138 -19.63 15.13 -11.76
CA GLU A 138 -20.13 16.17 -12.63
C GLU A 138 -21.47 16.63 -12.08
N HIS A 139 -21.41 17.62 -11.19
CA HIS A 139 -22.59 18.39 -10.86
C HIS A 139 -22.93 19.26 -12.07
N ALA A 140 -23.68 18.70 -12.98
CA ALA A 140 -24.41 19.46 -13.95
C ALA A 140 -25.38 20.37 -13.19
N SER A 141 -24.97 21.62 -13.00
CA SER A 141 -25.85 22.68 -12.54
C SER A 141 -26.88 22.94 -13.65
N VAL A 142 -28.05 22.37 -13.47
CA VAL A 142 -29.22 22.78 -14.23
C VAL A 142 -29.61 24.14 -13.66
N VAL A 143 -29.16 25.19 -14.31
CA VAL A 143 -29.75 26.53 -14.13
C VAL A 143 -31.10 26.52 -14.80
N SER A 144 -32.13 26.33 -14.01
CA SER A 144 -33.50 26.65 -14.42
C SER A 144 -33.65 28.15 -14.40
N GLN A 145 -33.67 28.79 -15.55
CA GLN A 145 -34.24 30.12 -15.71
C GLN A 145 -35.75 29.92 -15.84
N GLY A 146 -36.46 30.33 -14.82
CA GLY A 146 -37.90 30.53 -14.83
C GLY A 146 -38.18 32.01 -14.78
N GLU A 147 -39.03 32.45 -15.69
CA GLU A 147 -39.62 33.78 -15.79
C GLU A 147 -40.33 34.20 -14.50
#